data_6ec97749de57b7faf4f62090c2a50dea
#
_entry.id   6ec97749de57b7faf4f62090c2a50dea
#
_cell.length_a   1.000
_cell.length_b   1.000
_cell.length_c   1.000
_cell.angle_alpha   90.00
_cell.angle_beta   90.00
_cell.angle_gamma   90.00
#
_symmetry.space_group_name_H-M   'P 1'
#
loop_
_entity.id
_entity.type
_entity.pdbx_description
1 polymer ?
#
loop_
_entity_poly.entity_id
_entity_poly.type
_entity_poly.pdbx_seq_one_letter_code
_entity_poly.pdbx_strand_id
1 'polypeptide(L)'
;SDLAHEIRNPLTSLKGASEVLDNTSDGEKRKKLLKIIGHDVERIERLITDYSQMLKDEASLSRAKMTKVDLSNVINSVVEDFNNDLLNSNKNIKINVNQTNLNGSKLHVLGVESKLEQIVANLLDNAVSFSPVNSQISILCDVKKNEVQLVFEDEGPGFDESNINKIFNRFYINRPEKFGEHSGLGLNIVKNIIELHGGSIGASNKVGRKKGARVEVLLPVYNN
;
A
#
# COMPACT_ATOMS: atom_id res chain seq x y z
N SER A 1 22.66 0.63 -3.55
CA SER A 1 21.29 0.12 -3.55
C SER A 1 20.38 1.11 -2.85
N ASP A 2 19.15 1.21 -3.25
CA ASP A 2 18.16 2.19 -2.74
C ASP A 2 17.97 2.05 -1.22
N LEU A 3 17.97 0.82 -0.69
CA LEU A 3 17.88 0.56 0.74
C LEU A 3 19.01 1.23 1.54
N ALA A 4 20.26 1.18 1.05
CA ALA A 4 21.38 1.78 1.76
C ALA A 4 21.24 3.31 1.87
N HIS A 5 20.62 3.96 0.89
CA HIS A 5 20.32 5.39 0.94
C HIS A 5 19.21 5.69 1.94
N GLU A 6 18.14 4.88 1.94
CA GLU A 6 17.00 5.05 2.84
C GLU A 6 17.34 4.78 4.32
N ILE A 7 18.29 3.88 4.59
CA ILE A 7 18.82 3.65 5.95
C ILE A 7 19.78 4.78 6.35
N ARG A 8 20.58 5.31 5.43
CA ARG A 8 21.54 6.39 5.74
C ARG A 8 20.86 7.65 6.27
N ASN A 9 19.70 8.00 5.75
CA ASN A 9 18.98 9.20 6.15
C ASN A 9 18.62 9.20 7.65
N PRO A 10 17.89 8.20 8.20
CA PRO A 10 17.61 8.14 9.62
C PRO A 10 18.88 7.95 10.47
N LEU A 11 19.90 7.24 10.00
CA LEU A 11 21.18 7.15 10.71
C LEU A 11 21.86 8.50 10.85
N THR A 12 21.80 9.37 9.83
CA THR A 12 22.34 10.72 9.89
C THR A 12 21.56 11.57 10.89
N SER A 13 20.23 11.47 10.90
CA SER A 13 19.36 12.13 11.87
C SER A 13 19.65 11.68 13.30
N LEU A 14 19.75 10.34 13.53
CA LEU A 14 20.12 9.74 14.82
C LEU A 14 21.45 10.30 15.33
N LYS A 15 22.47 10.33 14.47
CA LYS A 15 23.80 10.85 14.83
C LYS A 15 23.71 12.32 15.26
N GLY A 16 23.03 13.16 14.46
CA GLY A 16 22.86 14.58 14.80
C GLY A 16 22.06 14.78 16.07
N ALA A 17 20.98 14.02 16.29
CA ALA A 17 20.18 14.09 17.52
C ALA A 17 21.00 13.66 18.75
N SER A 18 21.83 12.63 18.63
CA SER A 18 22.72 12.15 19.71
C SER A 18 23.77 13.20 20.07
N GLU A 19 24.44 13.81 19.08
CA GLU A 19 25.43 14.87 19.32
C GLU A 19 24.84 16.10 20.04
N VAL A 20 23.61 16.49 19.68
CA VAL A 20 22.91 17.58 20.36
C VAL A 20 22.44 17.18 21.74
N LEU A 21 22.04 15.90 21.94
CA LEU A 21 21.60 15.36 23.23
C LEU A 21 22.70 15.40 24.28
N ASP A 22 23.94 15.10 23.86
CA ASP A 22 25.14 15.14 24.72
C ASP A 22 25.48 16.57 25.19
N ASN A 23 25.15 17.56 24.36
CA ASN A 23 25.51 18.97 24.59
C ASN A 23 24.37 19.83 25.16
N THR A 24 23.20 19.26 25.47
CA THR A 24 22.06 20.02 26.01
C THR A 24 21.66 19.55 27.39
N SER A 25 21.45 20.50 28.32
CA SER A 25 20.88 20.28 29.66
C SER A 25 19.40 20.62 29.73
N ASP A 26 18.81 21.18 28.69
CA ASP A 26 17.38 21.51 28.61
C ASP A 26 16.52 20.23 28.54
N GLY A 27 15.72 20.01 29.60
CA GLY A 27 14.89 18.79 29.72
C GLY A 27 13.86 18.62 28.62
N GLU A 28 13.21 19.70 28.16
CA GLU A 28 12.22 19.64 27.08
C GLU A 28 12.89 19.34 25.73
N LYS A 29 14.04 19.94 25.49
CA LYS A 29 14.83 19.68 24.29
C LYS A 29 15.34 18.23 24.27
N ARG A 30 15.83 17.73 25.41
CA ARG A 30 16.23 16.32 25.55
C ARG A 30 15.08 15.37 25.23
N LYS A 31 13.89 15.62 25.77
CA LYS A 31 12.70 14.80 25.53
C LYS A 31 12.31 14.76 24.04
N LYS A 32 12.39 15.90 23.35
CA LYS A 32 12.15 15.96 21.90
C LYS A 32 13.20 15.17 21.11
N LEU A 33 14.47 15.28 21.46
CA LEU A 33 15.55 14.55 20.79
C LEU A 33 15.42 13.04 20.98
N LEU A 34 15.10 12.57 22.19
CA LEU A 34 14.85 11.16 22.47
C LEU A 34 13.66 10.62 21.64
N LYS A 35 12.60 11.44 21.45
CA LYS A 35 11.49 11.06 20.58
C LYS A 35 11.91 10.92 19.12
N ILE A 36 12.75 11.81 18.61
CA ILE A 36 13.31 11.73 17.25
C ILE A 36 14.15 10.44 17.11
N ILE A 37 15.03 10.17 18.07
CA ILE A 37 15.86 8.97 18.08
C ILE A 37 14.99 7.71 18.05
N GLY A 38 13.99 7.60 18.92
CA GLY A 38 13.08 6.45 18.94
C GLY A 38 12.36 6.25 17.62
N HIS A 39 11.84 7.32 17.03
CA HIS A 39 11.15 7.28 15.74
C HIS A 39 12.08 6.83 14.59
N ASP A 40 13.32 7.31 14.56
CA ASP A 40 14.28 6.93 13.52
C ASP A 40 14.72 5.45 13.65
N VAL A 41 14.86 4.94 14.89
CA VAL A 41 15.10 3.50 15.14
C VAL A 41 13.96 2.65 14.60
N GLU A 42 12.71 2.96 14.98
CA GLU A 42 11.54 2.23 14.51
C GLU A 42 11.40 2.28 12.98
N ARG A 43 11.80 3.39 12.36
CA ARG A 43 11.83 3.51 10.90
C ARG A 43 12.85 2.57 10.28
N ILE A 44 14.06 2.47 10.82
CA ILE A 44 15.10 1.57 10.32
C ILE A 44 14.66 0.11 10.45
N GLU A 45 14.07 -0.27 11.60
CA GLU A 45 13.55 -1.62 11.82
C GLU A 45 12.49 -1.99 10.79
N ARG A 46 11.55 -1.08 10.51
CA ARG A 46 10.53 -1.30 9.47
C ARG A 46 11.14 -1.44 8.08
N LEU A 47 12.06 -0.56 7.68
CA LEU A 47 12.72 -0.64 6.38
C LEU A 47 13.43 -1.99 6.18
N ILE A 48 14.13 -2.49 7.20
CA ILE A 48 14.83 -3.78 7.14
C ILE A 48 13.82 -4.94 7.06
N THR A 49 12.78 -4.90 7.88
CA THR A 49 11.76 -5.94 7.94
C THR A 49 10.99 -6.05 6.63
N ASP A 50 10.48 -4.92 6.13
CA ASP A 50 9.69 -4.86 4.91
C ASP A 50 10.52 -5.24 3.68
N TYR A 51 11.78 -4.77 3.61
CA TYR A 51 12.68 -5.14 2.53
C TYR A 51 13.03 -6.64 2.54
N SER A 52 13.30 -7.20 3.72
CA SER A 52 13.57 -8.62 3.89
C SER A 52 12.35 -9.47 3.50
N GLN A 53 11.16 -9.02 3.86
CA GLN A 53 9.91 -9.68 3.49
C GLN A 53 9.68 -9.60 1.97
N MET A 54 9.89 -8.45 1.37
CA MET A 54 9.80 -8.27 -0.09
C MET A 54 10.71 -9.26 -0.85
N LEU A 55 11.97 -9.42 -0.42
CA LEU A 55 12.91 -10.37 -1.04
C LEU A 55 12.46 -11.83 -0.89
N LYS A 56 11.92 -12.21 0.28
CA LYS A 56 11.35 -13.54 0.49
C LYS A 56 10.15 -13.77 -0.41
N ASP A 57 9.31 -12.77 -0.55
CA ASP A 57 8.11 -12.80 -1.37
C ASP A 57 8.45 -12.95 -2.86
N GLU A 58 9.39 -12.19 -3.37
CA GLU A 58 9.89 -12.33 -4.76
C GLU A 58 10.43 -13.75 -5.01
N ALA A 59 11.24 -14.28 -4.08
CA ALA A 59 11.81 -15.63 -4.19
C ALA A 59 10.74 -16.74 -4.08
N SER A 60 9.71 -16.55 -3.26
CA SER A 60 8.63 -17.51 -3.10
C SER A 60 7.69 -17.52 -4.31
N LEU A 61 7.39 -16.35 -4.86
CA LEU A 61 6.49 -16.19 -5.99
C LEU A 61 7.02 -16.88 -7.26
N SER A 62 8.33 -16.79 -7.50
CA SER A 62 8.97 -17.45 -8.63
C SER A 62 8.87 -18.99 -8.61
N ARG A 63 8.56 -19.59 -7.46
CA ARG A 63 8.42 -21.03 -7.24
C ARG A 63 6.99 -21.48 -6.94
N ALA A 64 6.09 -20.52 -6.69
CA ALA A 64 4.73 -20.83 -6.30
C ALA A 64 3.92 -21.40 -7.48
N LYS A 65 3.12 -22.42 -7.21
CA LYS A 65 2.18 -22.96 -8.19
C LYS A 65 0.97 -22.02 -8.27
N MET A 66 0.77 -21.43 -9.43
CA MET A 66 -0.45 -20.67 -9.69
C MET A 66 -1.65 -21.61 -9.82
N THR A 67 -2.75 -21.23 -9.20
CA THR A 67 -4.02 -21.95 -9.22
C THR A 67 -5.15 -21.03 -9.65
N LYS A 68 -6.31 -21.59 -9.96
CA LYS A 68 -7.51 -20.80 -10.21
C LYS A 68 -7.99 -20.18 -8.91
N VAL A 69 -8.04 -18.87 -8.84
CA VAL A 69 -8.46 -18.09 -7.66
C VAL A 69 -9.71 -17.26 -7.99
N ASP A 70 -10.68 -17.25 -7.09
CA ASP A 70 -11.86 -16.39 -7.15
C ASP A 70 -11.55 -15.08 -6.41
N LEU A 71 -11.32 -14.01 -7.15
CA LEU A 71 -11.01 -12.69 -6.58
C LEU A 71 -12.15 -12.10 -5.76
N SER A 72 -13.41 -12.51 -5.98
CA SER A 72 -14.52 -12.05 -5.14
C SER A 72 -14.34 -12.51 -3.70
N ASN A 73 -13.93 -13.77 -3.50
CA ASN A 73 -13.67 -14.30 -2.17
C ASN A 73 -12.47 -13.62 -1.52
N VAL A 74 -11.38 -13.44 -2.26
CA VAL A 74 -10.17 -12.73 -1.78
C VAL A 74 -10.51 -11.31 -1.33
N ILE A 75 -11.20 -10.55 -2.17
CA ILE A 75 -11.56 -9.15 -1.85
C ILE A 75 -12.47 -9.09 -0.64
N ASN A 76 -13.50 -9.94 -0.57
CA ASN A 76 -14.46 -9.94 0.54
C ASN A 76 -13.77 -10.32 1.86
N SER A 77 -12.89 -11.32 1.87
CA SER A 77 -12.14 -11.73 3.06
C SER A 77 -11.28 -10.58 3.60
N VAL A 78 -10.48 -9.96 2.73
CA VAL A 78 -9.61 -8.85 3.15
C VAL A 78 -10.42 -7.63 3.60
N VAL A 79 -11.52 -7.30 2.91
CA VAL A 79 -12.41 -6.19 3.29
C VAL A 79 -13.07 -6.44 4.65
N GLU A 80 -13.44 -7.69 4.96
CA GLU A 80 -13.99 -8.06 6.26
C GLU A 80 -12.97 -7.82 7.38
N ASP A 81 -11.71 -8.24 7.20
CA ASP A 81 -10.63 -8.01 8.15
C ASP A 81 -10.42 -6.49 8.39
N PHE A 82 -10.34 -5.70 7.31
CA PHE A 82 -10.21 -4.24 7.42
C PHE A 82 -11.41 -3.58 8.11
N ASN A 83 -12.63 -4.02 7.83
CA ASN A 83 -13.82 -3.48 8.50
C ASN A 83 -13.80 -3.79 10.00
N ASN A 84 -13.35 -4.98 10.42
CA ASN A 84 -13.21 -5.33 11.83
C ASN A 84 -12.17 -4.44 12.54
N ASP A 85 -11.03 -4.16 11.90
CA ASP A 85 -10.01 -3.27 12.42
C ASP A 85 -10.50 -1.82 12.49
N LEU A 86 -11.24 -1.37 11.47
CA LEU A 86 -11.81 -0.02 11.40
C LEU A 86 -12.89 0.24 12.45
N LEU A 87 -13.65 -0.79 12.90
CA LEU A 87 -14.60 -0.68 14.00
C LEU A 87 -13.92 -0.23 15.30
N ASN A 88 -12.66 -0.62 15.50
CA ASN A 88 -11.84 -0.26 16.66
C ASN A 88 -11.04 1.04 16.45
N SER A 89 -11.10 1.62 15.25
CA SER A 89 -10.40 2.85 14.90
C SER A 89 -11.30 4.08 15.02
N ASN A 90 -10.71 5.24 15.31
CA ASN A 90 -11.44 6.52 15.38
C ASN A 90 -11.71 7.14 14.00
N LYS A 91 -11.41 6.44 12.89
CA LYS A 91 -11.51 7.02 11.54
C LYS A 91 -12.91 6.96 10.92
N ASN A 92 -13.75 6.01 11.31
CA ASN A 92 -15.10 5.80 10.75
C ASN A 92 -15.11 5.80 9.19
N ILE A 93 -14.22 5.00 8.59
CA ILE A 93 -14.13 4.83 7.13
C ILE A 93 -15.01 3.65 6.72
N LYS A 94 -15.75 3.80 5.61
CA LYS A 94 -16.58 2.74 5.04
C LYS A 94 -15.94 2.21 3.77
N ILE A 95 -15.77 0.90 3.66
CA ILE A 95 -15.29 0.23 2.45
C ILE A 95 -16.47 -0.39 1.72
N ASN A 96 -16.71 0.02 0.48
CA ASN A 96 -17.79 -0.47 -0.37
C ASN A 96 -17.23 -1.28 -1.54
N VAL A 97 -17.70 -2.51 -1.71
CA VAL A 97 -17.33 -3.37 -2.85
C VAL A 97 -18.50 -3.40 -3.83
N ASN A 98 -18.25 -2.97 -5.06
CA ASN A 98 -19.22 -2.94 -6.14
C ASN A 98 -18.77 -3.87 -7.27
N GLN A 99 -19.57 -4.85 -7.60
CA GLN A 99 -19.32 -5.77 -8.70
C GLN A 99 -20.27 -5.45 -9.84
N THR A 100 -19.72 -5.07 -11.00
CA THR A 100 -20.49 -4.66 -12.18
C THR A 100 -20.14 -5.54 -13.38
N ASN A 101 -21.10 -5.67 -14.32
CA ASN A 101 -20.93 -6.36 -15.61
C ASN A 101 -20.41 -7.81 -15.53
N LEU A 102 -20.70 -8.50 -14.44
CA LEU A 102 -20.24 -9.89 -14.31
C LEU A 102 -20.96 -10.84 -15.28
N ASN A 103 -22.17 -10.50 -15.76
CA ASN A 103 -22.97 -11.28 -16.74
C ASN A 103 -22.82 -12.81 -16.59
N GLY A 104 -22.76 -13.30 -15.35
CA GLY A 104 -22.46 -14.68 -15.02
C GLY A 104 -20.97 -15.05 -15.08
N SER A 105 -20.09 -14.13 -15.47
CA SER A 105 -18.64 -14.34 -15.42
C SER A 105 -18.16 -14.19 -13.98
N LYS A 106 -17.38 -15.16 -13.53
CA LYS A 106 -16.75 -15.11 -12.21
C LYS A 106 -15.42 -14.36 -12.33
N LEU A 107 -15.05 -13.64 -11.26
CA LEU A 107 -13.75 -12.94 -11.17
C LEU A 107 -12.60 -13.94 -10.94
N HIS A 108 -12.45 -14.90 -11.86
CA HIS A 108 -11.40 -15.91 -11.76
C HIS A 108 -10.12 -15.47 -12.46
N VAL A 109 -9.00 -15.61 -11.79
CA VAL A 109 -7.66 -15.41 -12.33
C VAL A 109 -6.78 -16.62 -12.04
N LEU A 110 -5.71 -16.79 -12.80
CA LEU A 110 -4.65 -17.74 -12.47
C LEU A 110 -3.65 -17.04 -11.56
N GLY A 111 -3.46 -17.52 -10.32
CA GLY A 111 -2.60 -16.82 -9.39
C GLY A 111 -2.28 -17.57 -8.11
N VAL A 112 -1.53 -16.89 -7.23
CA VAL A 112 -1.22 -17.32 -5.87
C VAL A 112 -2.12 -16.54 -4.91
N GLU A 113 -3.08 -17.21 -4.28
CA GLU A 113 -4.14 -16.59 -3.47
C GLU A 113 -3.59 -15.61 -2.42
N SER A 114 -2.62 -16.04 -1.61
CA SER A 114 -1.99 -15.17 -0.59
C SER A 114 -1.31 -13.92 -1.16
N LYS A 115 -0.87 -13.96 -2.43
CA LYS A 115 -0.29 -12.79 -3.10
C LYS A 115 -1.36 -11.86 -3.66
N LEU A 116 -2.48 -12.41 -4.09
CA LEU A 116 -3.64 -11.61 -4.48
C LEU A 116 -4.28 -10.94 -3.26
N GLU A 117 -4.34 -11.61 -2.11
CA GLU A 117 -4.70 -11.00 -0.81
C GLU A 117 -3.76 -9.85 -0.46
N GLN A 118 -2.44 -10.03 -0.63
CA GLN A 118 -1.43 -9.00 -0.37
C GLN A 118 -1.61 -7.76 -1.26
N ILE A 119 -2.03 -7.92 -2.53
CA ILE A 119 -2.39 -6.79 -3.41
C ILE A 119 -3.53 -5.99 -2.78
N VAL A 120 -4.63 -6.66 -2.44
CA VAL A 120 -5.84 -6.01 -1.90
C VAL A 120 -5.52 -5.32 -0.58
N ALA A 121 -4.80 -6.01 0.33
CA ALA A 121 -4.42 -5.47 1.63
C ALA A 121 -3.53 -4.22 1.50
N ASN A 122 -2.50 -4.24 0.67
CA ASN A 122 -1.61 -3.09 0.46
C ASN A 122 -2.34 -1.88 -0.16
N LEU A 123 -3.26 -2.13 -1.10
CA LEU A 123 -4.05 -1.05 -1.71
C LEU A 123 -5.05 -0.46 -0.72
N LEU A 124 -5.69 -1.29 0.11
CA LEU A 124 -6.59 -0.83 1.16
C LEU A 124 -5.85 -0.09 2.28
N ASP A 125 -4.69 -0.59 2.72
CA ASP A 125 -3.87 0.10 3.73
C ASP A 125 -3.50 1.52 3.27
N ASN A 126 -3.06 1.66 2.03
CA ASN A 126 -2.83 2.97 1.44
C ASN A 126 -4.10 3.83 1.42
N ALA A 127 -5.22 3.31 0.93
CA ALA A 127 -6.48 4.04 0.84
C ALA A 127 -6.96 4.50 2.22
N VAL A 128 -6.96 3.63 3.23
CA VAL A 128 -7.32 3.94 4.62
C VAL A 128 -6.38 4.97 5.23
N SER A 129 -5.09 4.83 4.98
CA SER A 129 -4.06 5.71 5.52
C SER A 129 -4.20 7.14 5.00
N PHE A 130 -4.53 7.34 3.71
CA PHE A 130 -4.71 8.66 3.10
C PHE A 130 -6.11 9.25 3.25
N SER A 131 -7.10 8.43 3.58
CA SER A 131 -8.49 8.87 3.72
C SER A 131 -8.72 9.71 4.97
N PRO A 132 -9.50 10.78 4.88
CA PRO A 132 -9.93 11.55 6.05
C PRO A 132 -10.94 10.75 6.90
N VAL A 133 -11.21 11.27 8.10
CA VAL A 133 -12.26 10.74 8.99
C VAL A 133 -13.63 10.86 8.31
N ASN A 134 -14.51 9.88 8.52
CA ASN A 134 -15.88 9.82 7.94
C ASN A 134 -15.90 9.80 6.41
N SER A 135 -14.93 9.15 5.79
CA SER A 135 -14.82 9.01 4.33
C SER A 135 -15.23 7.63 3.84
N GLN A 136 -15.20 7.46 2.52
CA GLN A 136 -15.52 6.20 1.87
C GLN A 136 -14.37 5.77 0.95
N ILE A 137 -14.14 4.46 0.93
CA ILE A 137 -13.28 3.78 -0.03
C ILE A 137 -14.18 2.90 -0.89
N SER A 138 -14.02 2.94 -2.21
CA SER A 138 -14.75 2.07 -3.13
C SER A 138 -13.82 1.13 -3.86
N ILE A 139 -14.21 -0.14 -3.97
CA ILE A 139 -13.57 -1.15 -4.80
C ILE A 139 -14.58 -1.49 -5.89
N LEU A 140 -14.26 -1.18 -7.14
CA LEU A 140 -15.04 -1.56 -8.30
C LEU A 140 -14.39 -2.79 -8.95
N CYS A 141 -15.18 -3.84 -9.16
CA CYS A 141 -14.76 -5.07 -9.81
C CYS A 141 -15.56 -5.25 -11.09
N ASP A 142 -14.87 -5.36 -12.20
CA ASP A 142 -15.48 -5.53 -13.52
C ASP A 142 -14.71 -6.56 -14.36
N VAL A 143 -15.37 -7.12 -15.35
CA VAL A 143 -14.70 -7.97 -16.37
C VAL A 143 -14.87 -7.32 -17.74
N LYS A 144 -13.77 -6.88 -18.32
CA LYS A 144 -13.74 -6.25 -19.64
C LYS A 144 -12.85 -7.02 -20.59
N LYS A 145 -13.41 -7.38 -21.72
CA LYS A 145 -12.70 -8.17 -22.74
C LYS A 145 -12.22 -9.50 -22.15
N ASN A 146 -10.95 -9.60 -21.83
CA ASN A 146 -10.32 -10.80 -21.26
C ASN A 146 -9.52 -10.46 -19.99
N GLU A 147 -9.91 -9.37 -19.29
CA GLU A 147 -9.23 -8.89 -18.10
C GLU A 147 -10.22 -8.64 -16.97
N VAL A 148 -9.84 -9.02 -15.75
CA VAL A 148 -10.48 -8.57 -14.53
C VAL A 148 -9.90 -7.20 -14.21
N GLN A 149 -10.78 -6.20 -14.10
CA GLN A 149 -10.46 -4.84 -13.69
C GLN A 149 -10.85 -4.64 -12.24
N LEU A 150 -9.90 -4.28 -11.39
CA LEU A 150 -10.13 -3.84 -10.02
C LEU A 150 -9.76 -2.37 -9.92
N VAL A 151 -10.67 -1.55 -9.40
CA VAL A 151 -10.42 -0.11 -9.21
C VAL A 151 -10.63 0.24 -7.75
N PHE A 152 -9.59 0.74 -7.11
CA PHE A 152 -9.61 1.24 -5.74
C PHE A 152 -9.66 2.77 -5.77
N GLU A 153 -10.67 3.35 -5.15
CA GLU A 153 -10.82 4.79 -5.04
C GLU A 153 -11.01 5.21 -3.59
N ASP A 154 -10.25 6.23 -3.16
CA ASP A 154 -10.39 6.86 -1.85
C ASP A 154 -10.93 8.29 -1.93
N GLU A 155 -11.12 8.94 -0.79
CA GLU A 155 -11.48 10.35 -0.66
C GLU A 155 -10.35 11.19 -0.04
N GLY A 156 -9.10 10.74 -0.20
CA GLY A 156 -7.90 11.44 0.23
C GLY A 156 -7.53 12.63 -0.66
N PRO A 157 -6.31 13.16 -0.51
CA PRO A 157 -5.85 14.31 -1.29
C PRO A 157 -5.60 13.99 -2.78
N GLY A 158 -5.51 12.69 -3.13
CA GLY A 158 -5.07 12.23 -4.43
C GLY A 158 -3.54 12.19 -4.56
N PHE A 159 -3.07 11.95 -5.78
CA PHE A 159 -1.66 11.94 -6.13
C PHE A 159 -1.18 13.30 -6.63
N ASP A 160 0.10 13.61 -6.38
CA ASP A 160 0.78 14.69 -7.08
C ASP A 160 1.01 14.27 -8.54
N GLU A 161 0.36 14.95 -9.47
CA GLU A 161 0.40 14.62 -10.90
C GLU A 161 1.83 14.66 -11.48
N SER A 162 2.70 15.52 -10.95
CA SER A 162 4.10 15.61 -11.38
C SER A 162 4.92 14.36 -11.02
N ASN A 163 4.48 13.58 -10.06
CA ASN A 163 5.20 12.44 -9.52
C ASN A 163 4.43 11.10 -9.62
N ILE A 164 3.28 11.09 -10.28
CA ILE A 164 2.40 9.91 -10.33
C ILE A 164 3.10 8.65 -10.88
N ASN A 165 4.03 8.83 -11.81
CA ASN A 165 4.81 7.72 -12.37
C ASN A 165 5.85 7.15 -11.38
N LYS A 166 6.15 7.86 -10.30
CA LYS A 166 7.15 7.45 -9.30
C LYS A 166 6.54 6.71 -8.11
N ILE A 167 5.22 6.73 -7.94
CA ILE A 167 4.56 6.15 -6.76
C ILE A 167 4.77 4.63 -6.64
N PHE A 168 5.09 3.96 -7.73
CA PHE A 168 5.41 2.53 -7.77
C PHE A 168 6.89 2.23 -7.58
N ASN A 169 7.75 3.26 -7.44
CA ASN A 169 9.16 3.06 -7.15
C ASN A 169 9.36 2.66 -5.70
N ARG A 170 10.39 1.86 -5.43
CA ARG A 170 10.77 1.46 -4.08
C ARG A 170 11.07 2.69 -3.23
N PHE A 171 10.58 2.69 -1.98
CA PHE A 171 10.82 3.73 -0.97
C PHE A 171 10.26 5.12 -1.34
N TYR A 172 9.37 5.20 -2.34
CA TYR A 172 8.72 6.47 -2.65
C TYR A 172 7.68 6.80 -1.59
N ILE A 173 7.86 7.92 -0.91
CA ILE A 173 6.95 8.44 0.12
C ILE A 173 6.63 9.90 -0.21
N ASN A 174 5.36 10.24 -0.33
CA ASN A 174 4.87 11.61 -0.53
C ASN A 174 4.06 12.07 0.69
N ARG A 175 4.67 12.02 1.89
CA ARG A 175 4.05 12.45 3.17
C ARG A 175 5.08 13.07 4.09
N PRO A 176 5.40 14.38 3.95
CA PRO A 176 6.35 15.04 4.87
C PRO A 176 5.88 15.03 6.32
N GLU A 177 4.55 15.07 6.59
CA GLU A 177 4.01 15.17 7.96
C GLU A 177 3.95 13.82 8.71
N LYS A 178 3.97 12.71 7.98
CA LYS A 178 3.95 11.33 8.52
C LYS A 178 5.16 10.51 8.06
N PHE A 179 6.28 11.20 7.95
CA PHE A 179 7.52 10.59 7.52
C PHE A 179 7.92 9.49 8.52
N GLY A 180 7.96 8.25 8.07
CA GLY A 180 8.35 7.11 8.88
C GLY A 180 7.23 6.14 9.28
N GLU A 181 5.95 6.46 9.10
CA GLU A 181 4.86 5.51 9.35
C GLU A 181 4.76 4.39 8.30
N HIS A 182 5.24 4.63 7.07
CA HIS A 182 5.24 3.67 5.97
C HIS A 182 6.63 3.55 5.34
N SER A 183 6.96 2.36 4.85
CA SER A 183 8.26 2.07 4.22
C SER A 183 8.38 2.58 2.78
N GLY A 184 7.26 2.89 2.13
CA GLY A 184 7.22 3.21 0.70
C GLY A 184 7.43 2.00 -0.21
N LEU A 185 7.26 0.79 0.29
CA LEU A 185 7.39 -0.46 -0.45
C LEU A 185 6.05 -1.03 -0.91
N GLY A 186 4.93 -0.69 -0.26
CA GLY A 186 3.63 -1.31 -0.49
C GLY A 186 3.18 -1.29 -1.96
N LEU A 187 3.20 -0.12 -2.63
CA LEU A 187 2.81 -0.02 -4.04
C LEU A 187 3.81 -0.68 -4.99
N ASN A 188 5.11 -0.71 -4.65
CA ASN A 188 6.10 -1.44 -5.42
C ASN A 188 5.87 -2.95 -5.33
N ILE A 189 5.58 -3.47 -4.14
CA ILE A 189 5.21 -4.89 -3.93
C ILE A 189 3.98 -5.24 -4.76
N VAL A 190 2.94 -4.42 -4.71
CA VAL A 190 1.71 -4.59 -5.51
C VAL A 190 2.04 -4.68 -6.99
N LYS A 191 2.82 -3.75 -7.52
CA LYS A 191 3.24 -3.74 -8.92
C LYS A 191 3.96 -5.03 -9.30
N ASN A 192 4.96 -5.45 -8.52
CA ASN A 192 5.72 -6.68 -8.79
C ASN A 192 4.82 -7.93 -8.81
N ILE A 193 3.91 -8.04 -7.84
CA ILE A 193 2.98 -9.17 -7.80
C ILE A 193 2.08 -9.17 -9.05
N ILE A 194 1.52 -8.02 -9.43
CA ILE A 194 0.64 -7.89 -10.59
C ILE A 194 1.37 -8.25 -11.88
N GLU A 195 2.59 -7.75 -12.08
CA GLU A 195 3.42 -8.05 -13.26
C GLU A 195 3.75 -9.55 -13.35
N LEU A 196 4.04 -10.22 -12.23
CA LEU A 196 4.25 -11.67 -12.16
C LEU A 196 2.99 -12.48 -12.45
N HIS A 197 1.81 -11.92 -12.27
CA HIS A 197 0.51 -12.49 -12.67
C HIS A 197 0.11 -12.13 -14.11
N GLY A 198 1.00 -11.49 -14.88
CA GLY A 198 0.73 -11.07 -16.25
C GLY A 198 -0.23 -9.89 -16.40
N GLY A 199 -0.45 -9.15 -15.31
CA GLY A 199 -1.33 -7.99 -15.26
C GLY A 199 -0.60 -6.66 -15.38
N SER A 200 -1.34 -5.58 -15.19
CA SER A 200 -0.82 -4.22 -15.16
C SER A 200 -1.50 -3.38 -14.07
N ILE A 201 -0.82 -2.34 -13.61
CA ILE A 201 -1.31 -1.39 -12.61
C ILE A 201 -1.12 0.03 -13.09
N GLY A 202 -2.11 0.87 -12.84
CA GLY A 202 -2.07 2.30 -13.13
C GLY A 202 -2.61 3.12 -11.95
N ALA A 203 -2.24 4.38 -11.91
CA ALA A 203 -2.74 5.33 -10.93
C ALA A 203 -3.15 6.64 -11.58
N SER A 204 -4.18 7.26 -11.05
CA SER A 204 -4.70 8.56 -11.47
C SER A 204 -5.42 9.24 -10.30
N ASN A 205 -5.79 10.47 -10.47
CA ASN A 205 -6.72 11.14 -9.56
C ASN A 205 -8.17 10.90 -10.01
N LYS A 206 -9.09 10.87 -9.04
CA LYS A 206 -10.53 10.79 -9.33
C LYS A 206 -10.97 12.00 -10.15
N VAL A 207 -11.83 11.72 -11.14
CA VAL A 207 -12.47 12.76 -11.93
C VAL A 207 -13.80 13.13 -11.28
N GLY A 208 -14.02 14.41 -11.01
CA GLY A 208 -15.29 14.89 -10.46
C GLY A 208 -15.14 15.89 -9.32
N ARG A 209 -16.22 16.08 -8.53
CA ARG A 209 -16.26 17.09 -7.46
C ARG A 209 -15.45 16.72 -6.22
N LYS A 210 -15.29 15.43 -5.95
CA LYS A 210 -14.53 14.93 -4.79
C LYS A 210 -13.11 14.56 -5.23
N LYS A 211 -12.13 15.06 -4.50
CA LYS A 211 -10.73 14.63 -4.64
C LYS A 211 -10.56 13.19 -4.18
N GLY A 212 -9.51 12.54 -4.58
CA GLY A 212 -9.13 11.20 -4.15
C GLY A 212 -8.16 10.55 -5.12
N ALA A 213 -7.48 9.53 -4.65
CA ALA A 213 -6.67 8.67 -5.50
C ALA A 213 -7.53 7.60 -6.17
N ARG A 214 -7.09 7.16 -7.32
CA ARG A 214 -7.63 6.03 -8.08
C ARG A 214 -6.48 5.13 -8.50
N VAL A 215 -6.51 3.89 -8.06
CA VAL A 215 -5.55 2.86 -8.48
C VAL A 215 -6.32 1.79 -9.23
N GLU A 216 -5.88 1.46 -10.43
CA GLU A 216 -6.49 0.48 -11.32
C GLU A 216 -5.55 -0.70 -11.54
N VAL A 217 -6.06 -1.89 -11.33
CA VAL A 217 -5.37 -3.17 -11.52
C VAL A 217 -6.09 -3.95 -12.62
N LEU A 218 -5.33 -4.45 -13.58
CA LEU A 218 -5.82 -5.34 -14.62
C LEU A 218 -5.11 -6.70 -14.48
N LEU A 219 -5.88 -7.78 -14.43
CA LEU A 219 -5.38 -9.14 -14.35
C LEU A 219 -6.03 -9.99 -15.46
N PRO A 220 -5.29 -10.90 -16.12
CA PRO A 220 -5.87 -11.80 -17.11
C PRO A 220 -6.96 -12.68 -16.50
N VAL A 221 -8.12 -12.76 -17.18
CA VAL A 221 -9.18 -13.71 -16.80
C VAL A 221 -8.68 -15.14 -16.96
N TYR A 222 -8.96 -15.99 -15.99
CA TYR A 222 -8.76 -17.42 -16.15
C TYR A 222 -9.82 -18.00 -17.08
N ASN A 223 -9.43 -18.33 -18.33
CA ASN A 223 -10.25 -19.06 -19.28
C ASN A 223 -9.94 -20.54 -19.15
N ASN A 224 -10.97 -21.35 -18.99
CA ASN A 224 -10.85 -22.81 -19.05
C ASN A 224 -10.46 -23.27 -20.44
#